data_e7ca7916c806d28180e575ee7c9646f9
#
_entry.id   e7ca7916c806d28180e575ee7c9646f9
#
_cell.length_a   1.000
_cell.length_b   1.000
_cell.length_c   1.000
_cell.angle_alpha   90.00
_cell.angle_beta   90.00
_cell.angle_gamma   90.00
#
_symmetry.space_group_name_H-M   'P 1'
#
loop_
_entity.id
_entity.type
_entity.pdbx_description
1 polymer ?
#
loop_
_entity_poly.entity_id
_entity_poly.type
_entity_poly.pdbx_seq_one_letter_code
_entity_poly.pdbx_strand_id
1 'polypeptide(L)'
;MDTLNWSVFDLDYAQEVERIAKRLREVTAHALHKRGLVVAISGGIDSAVCAALAVQALGPERVFTLILPERDSADASAVKARELATHLGVRAETFDIAPALAAIGCYEARDEAVRRVLPEYEEDWRMKIAIAGGAEGRINHFRLIAQSPEGAMHEKPLGLNEYLQIVAATSFKQRLRKTLEYYHADRLNYAVVGTPNRLEYDQGFFVKNGDGSADVKPIAHLYKTQVYAMAKHLGLPESVATAAPTTDTYSLAQGQDEFYFALPWASMDLALWALEHDLPAAELARALEIAPKAAQAVYDDIANKRRSTRYLHMAPVLLTEVTTDTHA
;
A
#
# COMPACT_ATOMS: atom_id res chain seq x y z
N MET A 1 21.90 -2.05 -27.26
CA MET A 1 20.86 -1.94 -26.21
C MET A 1 21.51 -1.26 -25.04
N ASP A 2 20.94 -0.18 -24.56
CA ASP A 2 21.46 0.51 -23.39
C ASP A 2 21.39 -0.43 -22.18
N THR A 3 22.46 -0.46 -21.39
CA THR A 3 22.54 -1.32 -20.20
C THR A 3 21.44 -0.90 -19.23
N LEU A 4 20.66 -1.84 -18.67
CA LEU A 4 19.66 -1.57 -17.64
C LEU A 4 20.26 -0.74 -16.51
N ASN A 5 19.68 0.42 -16.22
CA ASN A 5 20.13 1.33 -15.17
C ASN A 5 18.94 2.18 -14.66
N TRP A 6 19.19 3.01 -13.68
CA TRP A 6 18.14 3.81 -12.99
C TRP A 6 17.48 4.89 -13.86
N SER A 7 18.06 5.26 -15.00
CA SER A 7 17.47 6.26 -15.91
C SER A 7 16.18 5.78 -16.59
N VAL A 8 15.86 4.49 -16.50
CA VAL A 8 14.57 3.95 -16.98
C VAL A 8 13.36 4.54 -16.25
N PHE A 9 13.58 5.16 -15.09
CA PHE A 9 12.54 5.84 -14.30
C PHE A 9 12.48 7.34 -14.55
N ASP A 10 13.35 7.88 -15.40
CA ASP A 10 13.33 9.31 -15.72
C ASP A 10 12.01 9.68 -16.39
N LEU A 11 11.39 10.74 -15.90
CA LEU A 11 10.08 11.19 -16.31
C LEU A 11 10.03 12.71 -16.29
N ASP A 12 9.33 13.30 -17.24
CA ASP A 12 8.93 14.71 -17.14
C ASP A 12 7.79 14.84 -16.13
N TYR A 13 8.15 15.14 -14.88
CA TYR A 13 7.19 15.22 -13.77
C TYR A 13 6.17 16.34 -13.94
N ALA A 14 6.53 17.46 -14.59
CA ALA A 14 5.61 18.55 -14.84
C ALA A 14 4.51 18.12 -15.83
N GLN A 15 4.90 17.47 -16.92
CA GLN A 15 3.97 16.93 -17.89
C GLN A 15 3.11 15.81 -17.29
N GLU A 16 3.71 14.95 -16.48
CA GLU A 16 3.00 13.83 -15.87
C GLU A 16 1.95 14.29 -14.83
N VAL A 17 2.30 15.26 -13.99
CA VAL A 17 1.34 15.89 -13.05
C VAL A 17 0.16 16.47 -13.80
N GLU A 18 0.40 17.25 -14.87
CA GLU A 18 -0.69 17.83 -15.68
C GLU A 18 -1.55 16.74 -16.34
N ARG A 19 -0.92 15.68 -16.86
CA ARG A 19 -1.62 14.53 -17.47
C ARG A 19 -2.55 13.84 -16.45
N ILE A 20 -2.03 13.57 -15.26
CA ILE A 20 -2.81 12.92 -14.19
C ILE A 20 -3.93 13.85 -13.71
N ALA A 21 -3.62 15.12 -13.44
CA ALA A 21 -4.60 16.10 -12.97
C ALA A 21 -5.73 16.30 -13.97
N LYS A 22 -5.41 16.44 -15.26
CA LYS A 22 -6.42 16.50 -16.33
C LYS A 22 -7.31 15.26 -16.34
N ARG A 23 -6.71 14.08 -16.29
CA ARG A 23 -7.47 12.82 -16.31
C ARG A 23 -8.35 12.65 -15.07
N LEU A 24 -7.87 13.03 -13.89
CA LEU A 24 -8.67 13.02 -12.67
C LEU A 24 -9.88 13.94 -12.77
N ARG A 25 -9.72 15.16 -13.32
CA ARG A 25 -10.85 16.09 -13.58
C ARG A 25 -11.90 15.45 -14.47
N GLU A 26 -11.48 14.90 -15.61
CA GLU A 26 -12.35 14.27 -16.61
C GLU A 26 -13.11 13.09 -16.01
N VAL A 27 -12.39 12.16 -15.37
CA VAL A 27 -13.00 10.95 -14.80
C VAL A 27 -13.96 11.30 -13.67
N THR A 28 -13.56 12.20 -12.76
CA THR A 28 -14.41 12.60 -11.63
C THR A 28 -15.71 13.25 -12.12
N ALA A 29 -15.64 14.16 -13.09
CA ALA A 29 -16.80 14.92 -13.55
C ALA A 29 -17.68 14.12 -14.52
N HIS A 30 -17.09 13.43 -15.49
CA HIS A 30 -17.83 12.89 -16.63
C HIS A 30 -18.06 11.37 -16.57
N ALA A 31 -17.11 10.59 -16.03
CA ALA A 31 -17.30 9.16 -15.92
C ALA A 31 -17.99 8.74 -14.62
N LEU A 32 -17.60 9.37 -13.50
CA LEU A 32 -18.12 9.05 -12.17
C LEU A 32 -19.26 9.96 -11.73
N HIS A 33 -19.48 11.09 -12.40
CA HIS A 33 -20.45 12.12 -12.02
C HIS A 33 -20.32 12.56 -10.55
N LYS A 34 -19.09 12.73 -10.08
CA LYS A 34 -18.76 13.11 -8.71
C LYS A 34 -18.26 14.56 -8.63
N ARG A 35 -18.44 15.17 -7.46
CA ARG A 35 -18.14 16.61 -7.24
C ARG A 35 -16.74 16.86 -6.70
N GLY A 36 -16.07 15.85 -6.16
CA GLY A 36 -14.77 15.93 -5.52
C GLY A 36 -14.19 14.58 -5.20
N LEU A 37 -13.13 14.55 -4.42
CA LEU A 37 -12.37 13.36 -4.07
C LEU A 37 -12.20 13.23 -2.56
N VAL A 38 -12.29 11.99 -2.05
CA VAL A 38 -11.91 11.60 -0.69
C VAL A 38 -10.59 10.86 -0.75
N VAL A 39 -9.62 11.28 0.07
CA VAL A 39 -8.29 10.64 0.17
C VAL A 39 -7.99 10.34 1.62
N ALA A 40 -7.78 9.08 1.97
CA ALA A 40 -7.19 8.74 3.26
C ALA A 40 -5.68 8.98 3.23
N ILE A 41 -5.19 9.82 4.15
CA ILE A 41 -3.77 10.18 4.27
C ILE A 41 -3.18 9.50 5.51
N SER A 42 -2.20 8.63 5.29
CA SER A 42 -1.56 7.84 6.35
C SER A 42 -0.28 8.47 6.90
N GLY A 43 0.20 9.58 6.32
CA GLY A 43 1.54 10.09 6.54
C GLY A 43 2.62 9.41 5.70
N GLY A 44 2.24 8.42 4.88
CA GLY A 44 3.10 7.78 3.89
C GLY A 44 3.10 8.52 2.55
N ILE A 45 4.17 8.33 1.78
CA ILE A 45 4.44 9.08 0.55
C ILE A 45 3.39 8.87 -0.54
N ASP A 46 2.87 7.64 -0.71
CA ASP A 46 1.89 7.32 -1.76
C ASP A 46 0.58 8.08 -1.56
N SER A 47 0.05 8.06 -0.34
CA SER A 47 -1.17 8.80 0.00
C SER A 47 -0.95 10.33 -0.11
N ALA A 48 0.25 10.81 0.19
CA ALA A 48 0.61 12.22 0.09
C ALA A 48 0.64 12.70 -1.37
N VAL A 49 1.28 11.95 -2.25
CA VAL A 49 1.30 12.24 -3.69
C VAL A 49 -0.11 12.18 -4.27
N CYS A 50 -0.92 11.19 -3.89
CA CYS A 50 -2.31 11.11 -4.33
C CYS A 50 -3.14 12.33 -3.89
N ALA A 51 -3.00 12.78 -2.63
CA ALA A 51 -3.68 13.97 -2.12
C ALA A 51 -3.25 15.24 -2.87
N ALA A 52 -1.94 15.42 -3.11
CA ALA A 52 -1.42 16.55 -3.87
C ALA A 52 -1.93 16.56 -5.31
N LEU A 53 -1.92 15.42 -6.00
CA LEU A 53 -2.47 15.29 -7.35
C LEU A 53 -3.98 15.55 -7.40
N ALA A 54 -4.72 15.14 -6.37
CA ALA A 54 -6.15 15.47 -6.24
C ALA A 54 -6.37 16.99 -6.10
N VAL A 55 -5.53 17.69 -5.31
CA VAL A 55 -5.56 19.14 -5.18
C VAL A 55 -5.18 19.83 -6.49
N GLN A 56 -4.16 19.36 -7.18
CA GLN A 56 -3.80 19.88 -8.52
C GLN A 56 -4.95 19.69 -9.54
N ALA A 57 -5.70 18.61 -9.41
CA ALA A 57 -6.82 18.34 -10.30
C ALA A 57 -8.05 19.22 -10.01
N LEU A 58 -8.46 19.34 -8.74
CA LEU A 58 -9.78 19.87 -8.39
C LEU A 58 -9.76 21.14 -7.50
N GLY A 59 -8.60 21.51 -7.01
CA GLY A 59 -8.44 22.52 -5.95
C GLY A 59 -8.77 21.97 -4.55
N PRO A 60 -8.24 22.62 -3.49
CA PRO A 60 -8.33 22.10 -2.12
C PRO A 60 -9.77 21.99 -1.59
N GLU A 61 -10.68 22.85 -2.04
CA GLU A 61 -12.08 22.89 -1.60
C GLU A 61 -12.90 21.64 -2.03
N ARG A 62 -12.40 20.90 -3.03
CA ARG A 62 -13.06 19.69 -3.54
C ARG A 62 -12.29 18.42 -3.22
N VAL A 63 -11.34 18.51 -2.29
CA VAL A 63 -10.59 17.37 -1.75
C VAL A 63 -10.86 17.28 -0.25
N PHE A 64 -11.36 16.15 0.18
CA PHE A 64 -11.62 15.86 1.59
C PHE A 64 -10.65 14.76 2.06
N THR A 65 -9.91 15.01 3.12
CA THR A 65 -8.93 14.05 3.60
C THR A 65 -9.32 13.44 4.94
N LEU A 66 -8.97 12.16 5.12
CA LEU A 66 -9.21 11.39 6.33
C LEU A 66 -7.89 10.92 6.94
N ILE A 67 -7.78 11.08 8.26
CA ILE A 67 -6.67 10.53 9.05
C ILE A 67 -7.29 9.50 9.98
N LEU A 68 -6.93 8.21 9.80
CA LEU A 68 -7.63 7.08 10.40
C LEU A 68 -6.65 6.24 11.24
N PRO A 69 -6.15 6.81 12.38
CA PRO A 69 -5.27 6.07 13.29
C PRO A 69 -6.01 4.92 13.97
N GLU A 70 -5.24 3.93 14.39
CA GLU A 70 -5.69 2.81 15.21
C GLU A 70 -4.58 2.44 16.22
N ARG A 71 -4.82 1.47 17.10
CA ARG A 71 -3.93 1.12 18.23
C ARG A 71 -2.47 0.87 17.83
N ASP A 72 -2.25 0.19 16.72
CA ASP A 72 -0.91 -0.19 16.28
C ASP A 72 -0.28 0.86 15.33
N SER A 73 -0.99 1.96 15.01
CA SER A 73 -0.46 3.03 14.17
C SER A 73 0.59 3.84 14.92
N ALA A 74 1.66 4.23 14.22
CA ALA A 74 2.67 5.09 14.81
C ALA A 74 2.12 6.52 14.98
N ASP A 75 2.33 7.14 16.15
CA ASP A 75 1.92 8.52 16.42
C ASP A 75 2.45 9.52 15.39
N ALA A 76 3.69 9.31 14.94
CA ALA A 76 4.33 10.12 13.91
C ALA A 76 3.56 10.13 12.57
N SER A 77 2.85 9.05 12.23
CA SER A 77 2.07 8.94 10.99
C SER A 77 0.92 9.96 10.98
N ALA A 78 0.18 10.07 12.08
CA ALA A 78 -0.91 11.04 12.20
C ALA A 78 -0.39 12.51 12.23
N VAL A 79 0.79 12.75 12.80
CA VAL A 79 1.43 14.08 12.79
C VAL A 79 1.78 14.49 11.36
N LYS A 80 2.47 13.64 10.61
CA LYS A 80 2.82 13.88 9.20
C LYS A 80 1.58 14.07 8.31
N ALA A 81 0.53 13.30 8.56
CA ALA A 81 -0.73 13.46 7.82
C ALA A 81 -1.37 14.84 8.05
N ARG A 82 -1.38 15.36 9.30
CA ARG A 82 -1.89 16.71 9.59
C ARG A 82 -1.01 17.80 8.98
N GLU A 83 0.31 17.65 9.05
CA GLU A 83 1.27 18.56 8.39
C GLU A 83 0.99 18.64 6.89
N LEU A 84 0.82 17.49 6.23
CA LEU A 84 0.48 17.40 4.82
C LEU A 84 -0.85 18.09 4.51
N ALA A 85 -1.89 17.83 5.30
CA ALA A 85 -3.20 18.46 5.09
C ALA A 85 -3.13 19.98 5.19
N THR A 86 -2.39 20.50 6.16
CA THR A 86 -2.13 21.93 6.33
C THR A 86 -1.36 22.51 5.15
N HIS A 87 -0.30 21.82 4.71
CA HIS A 87 0.51 22.22 3.55
C HIS A 87 -0.31 22.32 2.26
N LEU A 88 -1.21 21.35 2.04
CA LEU A 88 -2.08 21.32 0.86
C LEU A 88 -3.31 22.23 0.97
N GLY A 89 -3.57 22.81 2.14
CA GLY A 89 -4.75 23.66 2.40
C GLY A 89 -6.08 22.88 2.32
N VAL A 90 -6.07 21.58 2.55
CA VAL A 90 -7.27 20.72 2.45
C VAL A 90 -7.93 20.54 3.80
N ARG A 91 -9.27 20.33 3.78
CA ARG A 91 -10.00 19.90 4.97
C ARG A 91 -9.62 18.47 5.33
N ALA A 92 -9.19 18.28 6.59
CA ALA A 92 -8.87 16.97 7.15
C ALA A 92 -9.72 16.67 8.39
N GLU A 93 -10.25 15.46 8.48
CA GLU A 93 -10.92 14.96 9.68
C GLU A 93 -10.16 13.73 10.21
N THR A 94 -9.98 13.67 11.53
CA THR A 94 -9.32 12.54 12.20
C THR A 94 -10.38 11.71 12.91
N PHE A 95 -10.39 10.39 12.63
CA PHE A 95 -11.24 9.41 13.32
C PHE A 95 -10.36 8.30 13.86
N ASP A 96 -10.31 8.15 15.17
CA ASP A 96 -9.72 6.98 15.80
C ASP A 96 -10.63 5.78 15.57
N ILE A 97 -10.13 4.79 14.82
CA ILE A 97 -10.88 3.58 14.50
C ILE A 97 -10.59 2.41 15.46
N ALA A 98 -9.70 2.60 16.46
CA ALA A 98 -9.35 1.55 17.42
C ALA A 98 -10.56 1.03 18.23
N PRO A 99 -11.49 1.88 18.72
CA PRO A 99 -12.67 1.38 19.44
C PRO A 99 -13.57 0.47 18.58
N ALA A 100 -13.75 0.83 17.32
CA ALA A 100 -14.57 0.02 16.40
C ALA A 100 -13.88 -1.30 16.04
N LEU A 101 -12.55 -1.28 15.84
CA LEU A 101 -11.76 -2.49 15.61
C LEU A 101 -11.77 -3.43 16.82
N ALA A 102 -11.70 -2.90 18.03
CA ALA A 102 -11.82 -3.67 19.26
C ALA A 102 -13.22 -4.32 19.36
N ALA A 103 -14.28 -3.55 19.10
CA ALA A 103 -15.67 -4.02 19.18
C ALA A 103 -15.99 -5.17 18.20
N ILE A 104 -15.34 -5.22 17.05
CA ILE A 104 -15.48 -6.32 16.07
C ILE A 104 -14.49 -7.47 16.31
N GLY A 105 -13.70 -7.44 17.38
CA GLY A 105 -12.76 -8.50 17.76
C GLY A 105 -11.47 -8.55 16.92
N CYS A 106 -11.10 -7.46 16.24
CA CYS A 106 -9.90 -7.41 15.38
C CYS A 106 -8.63 -7.78 16.15
N TYR A 107 -8.41 -7.12 17.29
CA TYR A 107 -7.20 -7.32 18.10
C TYR A 107 -7.23 -8.67 18.80
N GLU A 108 -8.37 -9.06 19.37
CA GLU A 108 -8.52 -10.33 20.07
C GLU A 108 -8.25 -11.53 19.15
N ALA A 109 -8.86 -11.53 17.95
CA ALA A 109 -8.66 -12.60 16.97
C ALA A 109 -7.19 -12.73 16.52
N ARG A 110 -6.47 -11.59 16.42
CA ARG A 110 -5.02 -11.59 16.15
C ARG A 110 -4.25 -12.18 17.32
N ASP A 111 -4.51 -11.68 18.53
CA ASP A 111 -3.77 -12.03 19.74
C ASP A 111 -3.99 -13.50 20.14
N GLU A 112 -5.19 -14.06 19.92
CA GLU A 112 -5.45 -15.48 20.05
C GLU A 112 -4.57 -16.34 19.14
N ALA A 113 -4.42 -15.94 17.87
CA ALA A 113 -3.57 -16.68 16.94
C ALA A 113 -2.09 -16.58 17.35
N VAL A 114 -1.65 -15.43 17.86
CA VAL A 114 -0.30 -15.24 18.40
C VAL A 114 -0.07 -16.13 19.62
N ARG A 115 -1.01 -16.18 20.58
CA ARG A 115 -0.88 -17.00 21.81
C ARG A 115 -0.81 -18.50 21.51
N ARG A 116 -1.38 -18.99 20.41
CA ARG A 116 -1.20 -20.40 20.02
C ARG A 116 0.25 -20.75 19.67
N VAL A 117 1.06 -19.77 19.27
CA VAL A 117 2.47 -19.94 18.90
C VAL A 117 3.41 -19.48 20.02
N LEU A 118 3.00 -18.45 20.75
CA LEU A 118 3.72 -17.83 21.85
C LEU A 118 2.75 -17.64 23.03
N PRO A 119 2.55 -18.66 23.89
CA PRO A 119 1.54 -18.63 24.96
C PRO A 119 1.69 -17.49 25.97
N GLU A 120 2.91 -17.01 26.17
CA GLU A 120 3.23 -15.87 27.05
C GLU A 120 2.89 -14.48 26.46
N TYR A 121 2.41 -14.40 25.23
CA TYR A 121 2.07 -13.14 24.57
C TYR A 121 0.88 -12.44 25.27
N GLU A 122 1.07 -11.19 25.65
CA GLU A 122 0.07 -10.34 26.29
C GLU A 122 -0.23 -9.08 25.47
N GLU A 123 -1.22 -8.29 25.89
CA GLU A 123 -1.76 -7.16 25.12
C GLU A 123 -0.75 -6.00 24.96
N ASP A 124 0.16 -5.82 25.90
CA ASP A 124 1.21 -4.80 25.91
C ASP A 124 2.45 -5.19 25.08
N TRP A 125 2.48 -6.41 24.56
CA TRP A 125 3.53 -6.85 23.64
C TRP A 125 3.36 -6.24 22.26
N ARG A 126 4.47 -6.08 21.55
CA ARG A 126 4.48 -5.70 20.15
C ARG A 126 4.77 -6.90 19.26
N MET A 127 4.23 -6.90 18.05
CA MET A 127 4.45 -8.01 17.13
C MET A 127 4.48 -7.56 15.66
N LYS A 128 5.10 -8.39 14.82
CA LYS A 128 5.01 -8.36 13.37
C LYS A 128 5.11 -9.77 12.80
N ILE A 129 4.70 -9.93 11.54
CA ILE A 129 4.95 -11.14 10.75
C ILE A 129 6.04 -10.81 9.74
N ALA A 130 7.04 -11.65 9.62
CA ALA A 130 8.09 -11.51 8.62
C ALA A 130 8.18 -12.76 7.72
N ILE A 131 8.68 -12.57 6.50
CA ILE A 131 9.01 -13.67 5.59
C ILE A 131 10.46 -14.10 5.89
N ALA A 132 10.65 -15.41 6.13
CA ALA A 132 11.98 -15.99 6.24
C ALA A 132 12.35 -16.69 4.91
N GLY A 133 13.50 -16.37 4.33
CA GLY A 133 14.12 -17.13 3.24
C GLY A 133 14.02 -16.53 1.83
N GLY A 134 13.64 -15.25 1.66
CA GLY A 134 13.34 -14.64 0.36
C GLY A 134 14.40 -14.78 -0.74
N ALA A 135 15.70 -14.58 -0.46
CA ALA A 135 16.74 -14.57 -1.50
C ALA A 135 17.38 -15.94 -1.77
N GLU A 136 17.16 -16.95 -0.92
CA GLU A 136 17.86 -18.24 -1.02
C GLU A 136 17.05 -19.35 -1.72
N GLY A 137 15.90 -19.03 -2.36
CA GLY A 137 15.09 -20.00 -3.11
C GLY A 137 14.41 -21.07 -2.24
N ARG A 138 14.29 -20.85 -0.93
CA ARG A 138 13.53 -21.71 -0.02
C ARG A 138 12.07 -21.30 -0.01
N ILE A 139 11.18 -22.23 0.26
CA ILE A 139 9.75 -22.01 0.45
C ILE A 139 9.60 -20.91 1.52
N ASN A 140 8.90 -19.81 1.18
CA ASN A 140 8.66 -18.71 2.10
C ASN A 140 7.92 -19.25 3.34
N HIS A 141 8.61 -19.22 4.47
CA HIS A 141 8.02 -19.53 5.76
C HIS A 141 7.73 -18.21 6.47
N PHE A 142 6.52 -18.06 6.98
CA PHE A 142 6.18 -16.92 7.81
C PHE A 142 6.66 -17.14 9.24
N ARG A 143 7.16 -16.09 9.85
CA ARG A 143 7.60 -16.08 11.23
C ARG A 143 6.89 -14.98 12.00
N LEU A 144 6.50 -15.30 13.21
CA LEU A 144 6.10 -14.33 14.21
C LEU A 144 7.37 -13.75 14.83
N ILE A 145 7.45 -12.43 14.90
CA ILE A 145 8.43 -11.69 15.68
C ILE A 145 7.63 -10.91 16.72
N ALA A 146 7.89 -11.14 18.00
CA ALA A 146 7.25 -10.45 19.10
C ALA A 146 8.28 -9.86 20.05
N GLN A 147 7.95 -8.73 20.65
CA GLN A 147 8.78 -8.04 21.64
C GLN A 147 7.99 -7.88 22.94
N SER A 148 8.55 -8.34 24.04
CA SER A 148 7.98 -8.13 25.38
C SER A 148 8.12 -6.65 25.81
N PRO A 149 7.38 -6.19 26.85
CA PRO A 149 7.54 -4.84 27.40
C PRO A 149 8.96 -4.53 27.86
N GLU A 150 9.70 -5.54 28.33
CA GLU A 150 11.10 -5.42 28.75
C GLU A 150 12.09 -5.37 27.57
N GLY A 151 11.57 -5.50 26.33
CA GLY A 151 12.37 -5.43 25.11
C GLY A 151 12.94 -6.76 24.64
N ALA A 152 12.62 -7.89 25.27
CA ALA A 152 13.07 -9.20 24.81
C ALA A 152 12.39 -9.59 23.49
N MET A 153 13.19 -10.06 22.53
CA MET A 153 12.71 -10.45 21.21
C MET A 153 12.47 -11.97 21.16
N HIS A 154 11.31 -12.35 20.67
CA HIS A 154 10.90 -13.73 20.47
C HIS A 154 10.59 -13.95 19.00
N GLU A 155 11.14 -15.03 18.44
CA GLU A 155 10.91 -15.41 17.05
C GLU A 155 10.43 -16.85 16.98
N LYS A 156 9.29 -17.07 16.32
CA LYS A 156 8.66 -18.40 16.19
C LYS A 156 8.17 -18.63 14.75
N PRO A 157 8.27 -19.84 14.22
CA PRO A 157 7.64 -20.17 12.94
C PRO A 157 6.12 -20.10 13.08
N LEU A 158 5.44 -19.58 12.06
CA LEU A 158 3.98 -19.56 11.97
C LEU A 158 3.46 -20.76 11.18
N GLY A 159 2.48 -21.46 11.74
CA GLY A 159 1.65 -22.39 10.99
C GLY A 159 0.70 -21.65 10.05
N LEU A 160 0.18 -22.35 9.04
CA LEU A 160 -0.73 -21.78 8.06
C LEU A 160 -1.99 -21.17 8.71
N ASN A 161 -2.57 -21.87 9.69
CA ASN A 161 -3.81 -21.42 10.34
C ASN A 161 -3.61 -20.13 11.13
N GLU A 162 -2.53 -20.03 11.89
CA GLU A 162 -2.17 -18.84 12.67
C GLU A 162 -1.86 -17.67 11.75
N TYR A 163 -1.09 -17.91 10.70
CA TYR A 163 -0.80 -16.91 9.68
C TYR A 163 -2.09 -16.37 9.05
N LEU A 164 -2.96 -17.24 8.57
CA LEU A 164 -4.22 -16.83 7.93
C LEU A 164 -5.13 -16.06 8.89
N GLN A 165 -5.21 -16.46 10.17
CA GLN A 165 -6.02 -15.74 11.15
C GLN A 165 -5.44 -14.36 11.47
N ILE A 166 -4.12 -14.22 11.64
CA ILE A 166 -3.48 -12.93 11.87
C ILE A 166 -3.69 -12.00 10.67
N VAL A 167 -3.52 -12.48 9.44
CA VAL A 167 -3.74 -11.70 8.22
C VAL A 167 -5.22 -11.31 8.08
N ALA A 168 -6.15 -12.23 8.37
CA ALA A 168 -7.57 -11.94 8.31
C ALA A 168 -7.98 -10.86 9.33
N ALA A 169 -7.47 -10.95 10.58
CA ALA A 169 -7.70 -9.96 11.62
C ALA A 169 -7.12 -8.59 11.24
N THR A 170 -5.88 -8.53 10.77
CA THR A 170 -5.27 -7.27 10.32
C THR A 170 -5.97 -6.66 9.11
N SER A 171 -6.59 -7.47 8.26
CA SER A 171 -7.39 -6.99 7.13
C SER A 171 -8.65 -6.22 7.54
N PHE A 172 -9.15 -6.37 8.77
CA PHE A 172 -10.23 -5.52 9.31
C PHE A 172 -9.84 -4.04 9.29
N LYS A 173 -8.59 -3.73 9.64
CA LYS A 173 -8.08 -2.35 9.68
C LYS A 173 -8.27 -1.64 8.34
N GLN A 174 -7.84 -2.26 7.25
CA GLN A 174 -7.94 -1.68 5.91
C GLN A 174 -9.39 -1.60 5.42
N ARG A 175 -10.22 -2.60 5.74
CA ARG A 175 -11.64 -2.59 5.36
C ARG A 175 -12.43 -1.54 6.13
N LEU A 176 -12.17 -1.36 7.42
CA LEU A 176 -12.84 -0.32 8.21
C LEU A 176 -12.45 1.09 7.76
N ARG A 177 -11.15 1.33 7.45
CA ARG A 177 -10.71 2.58 6.82
C ARG A 177 -11.49 2.84 5.53
N LYS A 178 -11.59 1.85 4.66
CA LYS A 178 -12.31 1.97 3.40
C LYS A 178 -13.81 2.22 3.59
N THR A 179 -14.43 1.62 4.59
CA THR A 179 -15.84 1.89 4.94
C THR A 179 -16.05 3.37 5.28
N LEU A 180 -15.16 3.98 6.06
CA LEU A 180 -15.24 5.41 6.38
C LEU A 180 -14.96 6.30 5.17
N GLU A 181 -14.03 5.93 4.30
CA GLU A 181 -13.78 6.66 3.07
C GLU A 181 -15.05 6.71 2.19
N TYR A 182 -15.72 5.59 1.97
CA TYR A 182 -16.96 5.54 1.20
C TYR A 182 -18.13 6.23 1.91
N TYR A 183 -18.25 6.14 3.24
CA TYR A 183 -19.24 6.91 3.98
C TYR A 183 -19.11 8.42 3.70
N HIS A 184 -17.88 8.95 3.75
CA HIS A 184 -17.67 10.36 3.45
C HIS A 184 -17.84 10.70 1.97
N ALA A 185 -17.46 9.78 1.09
CA ALA A 185 -17.67 9.93 -0.35
C ALA A 185 -19.16 10.02 -0.69
N ASP A 186 -19.98 9.14 -0.12
CA ASP A 186 -21.42 9.14 -0.35
C ASP A 186 -22.09 10.44 0.15
N ARG A 187 -21.80 10.85 1.41
CA ARG A 187 -22.42 12.07 1.98
C ARG A 187 -22.02 13.37 1.26
N LEU A 188 -20.84 13.38 0.59
CA LEU A 188 -20.34 14.55 -0.15
C LEU A 188 -20.61 14.47 -1.64
N ASN A 189 -21.07 13.33 -2.14
CA ASN A 189 -21.10 12.98 -3.56
C ASN A 189 -19.70 13.07 -4.20
N TYR A 190 -18.70 12.51 -3.55
CA TYR A 190 -17.31 12.45 -3.97
C TYR A 190 -16.92 11.05 -4.41
N ALA A 191 -15.76 10.89 -5.04
CA ALA A 191 -15.16 9.60 -5.38
C ALA A 191 -13.99 9.29 -4.45
N VAL A 192 -13.75 8.01 -4.20
CA VAL A 192 -12.65 7.54 -3.34
C VAL A 192 -11.38 7.34 -4.16
N VAL A 193 -10.27 7.89 -3.66
CA VAL A 193 -8.94 7.72 -4.23
C VAL A 193 -8.22 6.54 -3.59
N GLY A 194 -7.76 5.60 -4.40
CA GLY A 194 -6.84 4.56 -3.99
C GLY A 194 -5.39 4.97 -4.22
N THR A 195 -4.52 4.55 -3.33
CA THR A 195 -3.14 5.03 -3.25
C THR A 195 -2.06 4.02 -3.64
N PRO A 196 -2.34 2.78 -4.12
CA PRO A 196 -1.27 1.87 -4.49
C PRO A 196 -0.45 2.43 -5.66
N ASN A 197 0.86 2.32 -5.56
CA ASN A 197 1.83 2.55 -6.64
C ASN A 197 1.92 1.32 -7.55
N ARG A 198 2.77 1.37 -8.59
CA ARG A 198 2.93 0.29 -9.58
C ARG A 198 3.36 -1.03 -8.94
N LEU A 199 4.32 -0.99 -8.03
CA LEU A 199 4.87 -2.18 -7.39
C LEU A 199 3.81 -2.89 -6.53
N GLU A 200 3.05 -2.13 -5.75
CA GLU A 200 1.97 -2.63 -4.89
C GLU A 200 0.80 -3.15 -5.72
N TYR A 201 0.40 -2.38 -6.73
CA TYR A 201 -0.72 -2.74 -7.59
C TYR A 201 -0.44 -3.99 -8.41
N ASP A 202 0.72 -4.09 -9.03
CA ASP A 202 1.10 -5.23 -9.87
C ASP A 202 1.16 -6.55 -9.09
N GLN A 203 1.76 -6.52 -7.90
CA GLN A 203 1.96 -7.73 -7.10
C GLN A 203 0.82 -8.01 -6.12
N GLY A 204 -0.23 -7.19 -6.09
CA GLY A 204 -1.40 -7.38 -5.23
C GLY A 204 -1.10 -7.13 -3.75
N PHE A 205 -0.21 -6.19 -3.45
CA PHE A 205 0.09 -5.80 -2.08
C PHE A 205 -0.95 -4.83 -1.54
N PHE A 206 -2.16 -5.34 -1.36
CA PHE A 206 -3.31 -4.62 -0.81
C PHE A 206 -4.39 -5.60 -0.32
N VAL A 207 -5.31 -5.14 0.48
CA VAL A 207 -6.46 -5.90 0.98
C VAL A 207 -7.65 -5.70 0.04
N LYS A 208 -8.21 -6.80 -0.49
CA LYS A 208 -9.44 -6.76 -1.30
C LYS A 208 -10.59 -6.18 -0.47
N ASN A 209 -11.32 -5.21 -1.06
CA ASN A 209 -12.36 -4.43 -0.38
C ASN A 209 -11.85 -3.60 0.82
N GLY A 210 -10.54 -3.43 0.94
CA GLY A 210 -9.87 -2.50 1.83
C GLY A 210 -9.17 -1.43 1.00
N ASP A 211 -7.88 -1.22 1.22
CA ASP A 211 -7.05 -0.28 0.46
C ASP A 211 -6.93 -0.62 -1.04
N GLY A 212 -7.21 -1.88 -1.43
CA GLY A 212 -7.36 -2.26 -2.84
C GLY A 212 -8.60 -1.69 -3.53
N SER A 213 -9.63 -1.26 -2.78
CA SER A 213 -10.86 -0.69 -3.31
C SER A 213 -10.76 0.82 -3.49
N ALA A 214 -11.20 1.33 -4.63
CA ALA A 214 -11.25 2.76 -4.94
C ALA A 214 -12.00 3.00 -6.26
N ASP A 215 -12.43 4.24 -6.47
CA ASP A 215 -13.02 4.68 -7.74
C ASP A 215 -11.95 5.13 -8.73
N VAL A 216 -10.84 5.71 -8.24
CA VAL A 216 -9.69 6.12 -9.05
C VAL A 216 -8.36 5.78 -8.35
N LYS A 217 -7.34 5.46 -9.12
CA LYS A 217 -5.98 5.14 -8.64
C LYS A 217 -4.94 5.94 -9.44
N PRO A 218 -4.63 7.16 -9.02
CA PRO A 218 -3.86 8.11 -9.84
C PRO A 218 -2.39 7.72 -10.06
N ILE A 219 -1.79 6.94 -9.15
CA ILE A 219 -0.36 6.57 -9.19
C ILE A 219 -0.12 5.08 -9.44
N ALA A 220 -1.15 4.28 -9.77
CA ALA A 220 -1.00 2.83 -10.00
C ALA A 220 -0.07 2.45 -11.17
N HIS A 221 0.30 3.40 -12.02
CA HIS A 221 1.27 3.24 -13.11
C HIS A 221 2.68 3.73 -12.76
N LEU A 222 2.86 4.46 -11.66
CA LEU A 222 4.14 5.01 -11.23
C LEU A 222 4.89 4.04 -10.32
N TYR A 223 6.15 3.77 -10.65
CA TYR A 223 7.05 3.05 -9.78
C TYR A 223 7.33 3.82 -8.49
N LYS A 224 7.66 3.14 -7.42
CA LYS A 224 7.93 3.80 -6.13
C LYS A 224 9.04 4.85 -6.24
N THR A 225 10.08 4.58 -7.02
CA THR A 225 11.14 5.53 -7.37
C THR A 225 10.57 6.82 -7.97
N GLN A 226 9.62 6.70 -8.89
CA GLN A 226 8.94 7.85 -9.52
C GLN A 226 8.02 8.57 -8.54
N VAL A 227 7.37 7.85 -7.62
CA VAL A 227 6.53 8.47 -6.56
C VAL A 227 7.38 9.37 -5.65
N TYR A 228 8.58 8.93 -5.24
CA TYR A 228 9.49 9.76 -4.46
C TYR A 228 9.94 11.02 -5.22
N ALA A 229 10.29 10.87 -6.49
CA ALA A 229 10.69 12.01 -7.32
C ALA A 229 9.50 12.97 -7.57
N MET A 230 8.29 12.45 -7.76
CA MET A 230 7.07 13.24 -7.90
C MET A 230 6.72 14.00 -6.61
N ALA A 231 6.88 13.38 -5.44
CA ALA A 231 6.68 14.05 -4.16
C ALA A 231 7.60 15.27 -4.01
N LYS A 232 8.86 15.12 -4.40
CA LYS A 232 9.84 16.21 -4.43
C LYS A 232 9.45 17.29 -5.45
N HIS A 233 9.01 16.90 -6.65
CA HIS A 233 8.56 17.84 -7.69
C HIS A 233 7.34 18.64 -7.25
N LEU A 234 6.40 18.02 -6.55
CA LEU A 234 5.19 18.64 -5.98
C LEU A 234 5.48 19.51 -4.75
N GLY A 235 6.73 19.55 -4.26
CA GLY A 235 7.14 20.36 -3.09
C GLY A 235 6.51 19.89 -1.78
N LEU A 236 6.26 18.57 -1.63
CA LEU A 236 5.67 18.04 -0.40
C LEU A 236 6.62 18.19 0.80
N PRO A 237 6.09 18.24 2.05
CA PRO A 237 6.91 18.35 3.25
C PRO A 237 8.00 17.28 3.30
N GLU A 238 9.21 17.66 3.70
CA GLU A 238 10.37 16.76 3.76
C GLU A 238 10.11 15.54 4.68
N SER A 239 9.39 15.78 5.78
CA SER A 239 8.96 14.72 6.72
C SER A 239 8.20 13.57 6.07
N VAL A 240 7.50 13.84 4.96
CA VAL A 240 6.76 12.87 4.16
C VAL A 240 7.57 12.42 2.95
N ALA A 241 8.19 13.36 2.22
CA ALA A 241 8.91 13.10 0.97
C ALA A 241 10.17 12.22 1.16
N THR A 242 10.73 12.17 2.38
CA THR A 242 11.89 11.33 2.72
C THR A 242 11.55 10.15 3.62
N ALA A 243 10.27 9.96 3.98
CA ALA A 243 9.84 8.88 4.86
C ALA A 243 10.13 7.51 4.24
N ALA A 244 10.77 6.63 5.00
CA ALA A 244 10.94 5.24 4.58
C ALA A 244 9.57 4.55 4.43
N PRO A 245 9.38 3.69 3.42
CA PRO A 245 8.14 2.95 3.25
C PRO A 245 7.97 1.92 4.38
N THR A 246 6.94 2.11 5.18
CA THR A 246 6.54 1.19 6.26
C THR A 246 5.18 0.59 5.93
N THR A 247 4.87 -0.56 6.53
CA THR A 247 3.53 -1.17 6.37
C THR A 247 2.49 -0.52 7.27
N ASP A 248 2.89 0.09 8.39
CA ASP A 248 2.05 0.67 9.46
C ASP A 248 0.85 -0.24 9.84
N THR A 249 1.09 -1.56 9.79
CA THR A 249 0.06 -2.60 9.95
C THR A 249 0.18 -3.31 11.28
N TYR A 250 1.41 -3.46 11.77
CA TYR A 250 1.75 -4.16 13.01
C TYR A 250 2.36 -3.20 14.03
N SER A 251 2.28 -3.58 15.30
CA SER A 251 2.80 -2.77 16.41
C SER A 251 4.33 -2.69 16.48
N LEU A 252 5.07 -3.65 15.86
CA LEU A 252 6.49 -3.49 15.59
C LEU A 252 6.70 -2.84 14.22
N ALA A 253 7.62 -1.90 14.17
CA ALA A 253 8.02 -1.26 12.92
C ALA A 253 8.44 -2.30 11.88
N GLN A 254 7.99 -2.14 10.64
CA GLN A 254 8.25 -3.08 9.58
C GLN A 254 8.40 -2.37 8.23
N GLY A 255 9.46 -2.69 7.50
CA GLY A 255 9.62 -2.34 6.09
C GLY A 255 8.74 -3.22 5.19
N GLN A 256 8.40 -2.70 4.03
CA GLN A 256 7.66 -3.49 3.02
C GLN A 256 8.48 -4.69 2.52
N ASP A 257 9.80 -4.57 2.48
CA ASP A 257 10.76 -5.61 2.11
C ASP A 257 10.86 -6.75 3.13
N GLU A 258 10.65 -6.47 4.41
CA GLU A 258 10.60 -7.51 5.45
C GLU A 258 9.34 -8.36 5.41
N PHE A 259 8.24 -7.82 4.87
CA PHE A 259 6.93 -8.48 4.90
C PHE A 259 6.52 -9.07 3.57
N TYR A 260 6.82 -8.41 2.45
CA TYR A 260 6.26 -8.78 1.16
C TYR A 260 7.27 -8.87 0.02
N PHE A 261 8.22 -7.95 -0.08
CA PHE A 261 9.13 -7.88 -1.21
C PHE A 261 10.45 -8.62 -0.94
N ALA A 262 10.96 -9.29 -1.98
CA ALA A 262 12.20 -10.07 -1.87
C ALA A 262 13.48 -9.20 -1.78
N LEU A 263 13.39 -7.95 -2.20
CA LEU A 263 14.47 -6.96 -2.25
C LEU A 263 13.98 -5.61 -1.73
N PRO A 264 14.88 -4.68 -1.39
CA PRO A 264 14.53 -3.29 -1.15
C PRO A 264 13.71 -2.71 -2.31
N TRP A 265 12.73 -1.85 -2.01
CA TRP A 265 11.73 -1.37 -2.96
C TRP A 265 12.33 -0.80 -4.26
N ALA A 266 13.44 -0.05 -4.19
CA ALA A 266 14.09 0.49 -5.38
C ALA A 266 14.57 -0.63 -6.31
N SER A 267 15.23 -1.66 -5.76
CA SER A 267 15.66 -2.83 -6.54
C SER A 267 14.48 -3.63 -7.09
N MET A 268 13.36 -3.68 -6.35
CA MET A 268 12.12 -4.30 -6.84
C MET A 268 11.50 -3.52 -7.99
N ASP A 269 11.54 -2.18 -7.97
CA ASP A 269 11.11 -1.34 -9.10
C ASP A 269 11.89 -1.70 -10.37
N LEU A 270 13.24 -1.80 -10.26
CA LEU A 270 14.08 -2.14 -11.39
C LEU A 270 13.84 -3.57 -11.89
N ALA A 271 13.61 -4.51 -10.98
CA ALA A 271 13.27 -5.88 -11.32
C ALA A 271 11.92 -5.99 -12.04
N LEU A 272 10.92 -5.26 -11.53
CA LEU A 272 9.59 -5.22 -12.17
C LEU A 272 9.66 -4.58 -13.56
N TRP A 273 10.37 -3.45 -13.68
CA TRP A 273 10.55 -2.77 -14.97
C TRP A 273 11.25 -3.69 -15.97
N ALA A 274 12.33 -4.35 -15.56
CA ALA A 274 13.09 -5.26 -16.43
C ALA A 274 12.25 -6.46 -16.89
N LEU A 275 11.44 -7.02 -15.98
CA LEU A 275 10.52 -8.12 -16.31
C LEU A 275 9.42 -7.67 -17.29
N GLU A 276 8.87 -6.47 -17.13
CA GLU A 276 7.83 -5.91 -18.02
C GLU A 276 8.34 -5.57 -19.43
N HIS A 277 9.67 -5.39 -19.56
CA HIS A 277 10.32 -5.14 -20.85
C HIS A 277 11.05 -6.39 -21.38
N ASP A 278 10.67 -7.58 -20.88
CA ASP A 278 11.20 -8.87 -21.34
C ASP A 278 12.72 -8.98 -21.27
N LEU A 279 13.38 -8.26 -20.36
CA LEU A 279 14.83 -8.36 -20.18
C LEU A 279 15.21 -9.65 -19.45
N PRO A 280 16.28 -10.34 -19.91
CA PRO A 280 16.75 -11.54 -19.23
C PRO A 280 17.19 -11.26 -17.78
N ALA A 281 17.01 -12.20 -16.87
CA ALA A 281 17.45 -12.07 -15.48
C ALA A 281 18.95 -11.76 -15.33
N ALA A 282 19.77 -12.13 -16.31
CA ALA A 282 21.19 -11.79 -16.37
C ALA A 282 21.45 -10.27 -16.49
N GLU A 283 20.55 -9.52 -17.12
CA GLU A 283 20.63 -8.04 -17.20
C GLU A 283 20.34 -7.42 -15.83
N LEU A 284 19.29 -7.89 -15.16
CA LEU A 284 18.96 -7.49 -13.80
C LEU A 284 20.09 -7.82 -12.83
N ALA A 285 20.66 -9.02 -12.95
CA ALA A 285 21.80 -9.46 -12.13
C ALA A 285 22.99 -8.50 -12.23
N ARG A 286 23.31 -8.04 -13.45
CA ARG A 286 24.38 -7.06 -13.69
C ARG A 286 24.03 -5.68 -13.10
N ALA A 287 22.81 -5.21 -13.29
CA ALA A 287 22.39 -3.91 -12.83
C ALA A 287 22.32 -3.79 -11.30
N LEU A 288 21.99 -4.88 -10.61
CA LEU A 288 21.89 -4.94 -9.14
C LEU A 288 23.13 -5.53 -8.47
N GLU A 289 24.15 -5.95 -9.24
CA GLU A 289 25.36 -6.62 -8.74
C GLU A 289 25.06 -7.87 -7.88
N ILE A 290 24.03 -8.64 -8.29
CA ILE A 290 23.61 -9.88 -7.62
C ILE A 290 23.90 -11.11 -8.49
N ALA A 291 23.86 -12.29 -7.89
CA ALA A 291 24.01 -13.53 -8.64
C ALA A 291 22.87 -13.74 -9.67
N PRO A 292 23.11 -14.26 -10.88
CA PRO A 292 22.06 -14.50 -11.88
C PRO A 292 20.93 -15.39 -11.37
N LYS A 293 21.23 -16.36 -10.51
CA LYS A 293 20.23 -17.21 -9.86
C LYS A 293 19.34 -16.42 -8.90
N ALA A 294 19.86 -15.42 -8.20
CA ALA A 294 19.08 -14.56 -7.33
C ALA A 294 18.14 -13.65 -8.14
N ALA A 295 18.62 -13.07 -9.24
CA ALA A 295 17.77 -12.28 -10.15
C ALA A 295 16.64 -13.11 -10.76
N GLN A 296 16.91 -14.36 -11.15
CA GLN A 296 15.86 -15.26 -11.63
C GLN A 296 14.83 -15.57 -10.52
N ALA A 297 15.28 -15.80 -9.29
CA ALA A 297 14.39 -16.03 -8.16
C ALA A 297 13.45 -14.82 -7.87
N VAL A 298 13.93 -13.59 -8.09
CA VAL A 298 13.09 -12.38 -8.00
C VAL A 298 12.01 -12.37 -9.08
N TYR A 299 12.35 -12.71 -10.33
CA TYR A 299 11.36 -12.82 -11.41
C TYR A 299 10.31 -13.89 -11.12
N ASP A 300 10.77 -15.05 -10.63
CA ASP A 300 9.88 -16.15 -10.26
C ASP A 300 8.94 -15.75 -9.11
N ASP A 301 9.43 -14.98 -8.12
CA ASP A 301 8.63 -14.44 -7.02
C ASP A 301 7.56 -13.46 -7.52
N ILE A 302 7.91 -12.50 -8.39
CA ILE A 302 6.97 -11.58 -9.01
C ILE A 302 5.88 -12.36 -9.78
N ALA A 303 6.28 -13.35 -10.60
CA ALA A 303 5.35 -14.16 -11.37
C ALA A 303 4.40 -14.98 -10.46
N ASN A 304 4.92 -15.52 -9.35
CA ASN A 304 4.14 -16.24 -8.35
C ASN A 304 3.13 -15.34 -7.65
N LYS A 305 3.53 -14.12 -7.26
CA LYS A 305 2.64 -13.12 -6.66
C LYS A 305 1.54 -12.72 -7.61
N ARG A 306 1.85 -12.35 -8.86
CA ARG A 306 0.86 -12.05 -9.92
C ARG A 306 -0.17 -13.17 -10.05
N ARG A 307 0.27 -14.43 -10.04
CA ARG A 307 -0.62 -15.59 -10.14
C ARG A 307 -1.51 -15.76 -8.92
N SER A 308 -0.96 -15.68 -7.71
CA SER A 308 -1.68 -15.89 -6.46
C SER A 308 -2.61 -14.72 -6.09
N THR A 309 -2.28 -13.50 -6.51
CA THR A 309 -3.05 -12.28 -6.21
C THR A 309 -4.02 -11.89 -7.33
N ARG A 310 -4.04 -12.60 -8.45
CA ARG A 310 -4.92 -12.30 -9.59
C ARG A 310 -6.37 -12.07 -9.18
N TYR A 311 -6.89 -12.89 -8.24
CA TYR A 311 -8.28 -12.77 -7.79
C TYR A 311 -8.58 -11.45 -7.06
N LEU A 312 -7.56 -10.75 -6.52
CA LEU A 312 -7.72 -9.45 -5.86
C LEU A 312 -8.18 -8.36 -6.84
N HIS A 313 -7.75 -8.47 -8.10
CA HIS A 313 -8.09 -7.55 -9.18
C HIS A 313 -9.40 -7.90 -9.90
N MET A 314 -9.94 -9.09 -9.66
CA MET A 314 -11.13 -9.55 -10.37
C MET A 314 -12.40 -8.85 -9.87
N ALA A 315 -13.22 -8.39 -10.81
CA ALA A 315 -14.61 -8.09 -10.53
C ALA A 315 -15.35 -9.37 -10.04
N PRO A 316 -16.50 -9.24 -9.38
CA PRO A 316 -17.33 -10.39 -9.05
C PRO A 316 -17.61 -11.26 -10.28
N VAL A 317 -17.41 -12.58 -10.14
CA VAL A 317 -17.73 -13.52 -11.22
C VAL A 317 -19.25 -13.70 -11.27
N LEU A 318 -19.86 -13.30 -12.36
CA LEU A 318 -21.28 -13.55 -12.58
C LEU A 318 -21.46 -14.99 -13.07
N LEU A 319 -22.32 -15.75 -12.40
CA LEU A 319 -22.60 -17.14 -12.76
C LEU A 319 -23.48 -17.24 -14.03
N THR A 320 -24.20 -16.17 -14.32
CA THR A 320 -25.00 -16.00 -15.55
C THR A 320 -24.73 -14.60 -16.09
N GLU A 321 -24.61 -14.48 -17.39
CA GLU A 321 -24.43 -13.19 -18.04
C GLU A 321 -25.63 -12.27 -17.75
N VAL A 322 -25.34 -11.06 -17.31
CA VAL A 322 -26.31 -10.00 -17.13
C VAL A 322 -26.00 -8.90 -18.13
N THR A 323 -26.90 -8.69 -19.09
CA THR A 323 -26.78 -7.56 -20.02
C THR A 323 -27.04 -6.28 -19.25
N THR A 324 -26.02 -5.50 -18.99
CA THR A 324 -26.18 -4.12 -18.50
C THR A 324 -25.94 -3.19 -19.68
N ASP A 325 -26.90 -2.34 -20.00
CA ASP A 325 -26.69 -1.20 -20.92
C ASP A 325 -25.72 -0.21 -20.25
N THR A 326 -24.41 -0.53 -20.29
CA THR A 326 -23.34 0.34 -19.74
C THR A 326 -22.80 1.32 -20.81
N HIS A 327 -23.50 1.47 -21.92
CA HIS A 327 -23.17 2.39 -23.02
C HIS A 327 -24.23 3.48 -23.18
N ALA A 328 -24.52 4.22 -22.09
CA ALA A 328 -25.24 5.47 -22.19
C ALA A 328 -24.29 6.66 -21.94
#